data_cd7d58031c02290200f9e7767ae00cc6
#
_entry.id   cd7d58031c02290200f9e7767ae00cc6
#
_cell.length_a   1.000
_cell.length_b   1.000
_cell.length_c   1.000
_cell.angle_alpha   90.00
_cell.angle_beta   90.00
_cell.angle_gamma   90.00
#
_symmetry.space_group_name_H-M   'P 1'
#
loop_
_entity.id
_entity.type
_entity.pdbx_description
1 polymer ?
#
loop_
_entity_poly.entity_id
_entity_poly.type
_entity_poly.pdbx_seq_one_letter_code
_entity_poly.pdbx_strand_id
1 'polypeptide(L)'
;MIERIHAFRAGLQDAVAERRVEGVHGTGLFADSVREVYDLNYVRAETPGDADALAGETNRLMEDFFHTRVVVERPDDASADGFRARGWTVTPHLIMAHTREPDRRVDTSGVREVPFESVLPARREATLGEVWGDAEIASLLDDAKRLIMRAVPTRFFAAFADGEIASYCEVRSAGGVAQIEDVNTIERFRGRGFGRMIVQHAVDEAKQTHDVVYLEALADDWPRELYAKLGFEPLGERHFVTRFPHPLTRLRIRTPRLELRLATPAELRALYRLAEQGIHDPEVMPFEAAWTDDLNEAEFVAHHEQAVQNWQPSDWQLELVAFHRGLPVGVQGIGAERFADRRRVSTGSWLGRAWQGQGLGTEMRAAVLHFAFEGLNAHEAASGYIADNPQSLGVSRKLGYEVVGSHDVSPRGEPLEHTDLLLRRESFRTDVPVEVVGLPPLLPQFDA
;
A
#
# COMPACT_ATOMS: atom_id res chain seq x y z
N MET A 1 31.21 10.62 -14.67
CA MET A 1 30.77 10.35 -13.27
C MET A 1 29.32 9.90 -13.26
N ILE A 2 28.38 10.68 -13.77
CA ILE A 2 26.94 10.36 -13.75
C ILE A 2 26.61 8.99 -14.38
N GLU A 3 27.21 8.63 -15.50
CA GLU A 3 26.97 7.33 -16.16
C GLU A 3 27.41 6.12 -15.29
N ARG A 4 28.49 6.28 -14.50
CA ARG A 4 28.90 5.24 -13.54
C ARG A 4 27.90 5.09 -12.40
N ILE A 5 27.29 6.20 -11.95
CA ILE A 5 26.21 6.20 -10.94
C ILE A 5 24.98 5.51 -11.52
N HIS A 6 24.56 5.85 -12.74
CA HIS A 6 23.44 5.17 -13.40
C HIS A 6 23.67 3.67 -13.54
N ALA A 7 24.88 3.26 -13.99
CA ALA A 7 25.24 1.85 -14.13
C ALA A 7 25.22 1.12 -12.77
N PHE A 8 25.76 1.73 -11.71
CA PHE A 8 25.72 1.18 -10.35
C PHE A 8 24.28 0.98 -9.87
N ARG A 9 23.43 1.99 -10.05
CA ARG A 9 22.02 1.95 -9.64
C ARG A 9 21.25 0.90 -10.41
N ALA A 10 21.40 0.85 -11.74
CA ALA A 10 20.74 -0.16 -12.56
C ALA A 10 21.15 -1.58 -12.13
N GLY A 11 22.45 -1.80 -11.90
CA GLY A 11 22.93 -3.08 -11.40
C GLY A 11 22.40 -3.46 -10.02
N LEU A 12 22.29 -2.49 -9.09
CA LEU A 12 21.69 -2.71 -7.78
C LEU A 12 20.20 -3.05 -7.91
N GLN A 13 19.44 -2.27 -8.69
CA GLN A 13 18.02 -2.47 -8.90
C GLN A 13 17.72 -3.85 -9.51
N ASP A 14 18.50 -4.24 -10.51
CA ASP A 14 18.37 -5.56 -11.16
C ASP A 14 18.74 -6.71 -10.20
N ALA A 15 19.73 -6.51 -9.31
CA ALA A 15 20.17 -7.54 -8.36
C ALA A 15 19.20 -7.70 -7.17
N VAL A 16 18.45 -6.66 -6.81
CA VAL A 16 17.45 -6.71 -5.74
C VAL A 16 16.14 -7.30 -6.23
N ALA A 17 15.80 -7.13 -7.52
CA ALA A 17 14.54 -7.61 -8.06
C ALA A 17 14.47 -9.15 -8.06
N GLU A 18 13.41 -9.69 -7.43
CA GLU A 18 13.10 -11.12 -7.43
C GLU A 18 12.37 -11.53 -8.71
N ARG A 19 11.65 -10.59 -9.31
CA ARG A 19 10.94 -10.76 -10.59
C ARG A 19 11.17 -9.54 -11.48
N ARG A 20 11.48 -9.80 -12.75
CA ARG A 20 11.69 -8.78 -13.77
C ARG A 20 10.73 -9.02 -14.94
N VAL A 21 10.08 -7.97 -15.41
CA VAL A 21 9.13 -8.02 -16.52
C VAL A 21 9.46 -6.92 -17.53
N GLU A 22 9.86 -7.30 -18.73
CA GLU A 22 10.14 -6.33 -19.79
C GLU A 22 8.84 -5.73 -20.34
N GLY A 23 8.80 -4.41 -20.42
CA GLY A 23 7.77 -3.64 -21.10
C GLY A 23 8.30 -2.95 -22.35
N VAL A 24 7.43 -2.19 -23.02
CA VAL A 24 7.79 -1.38 -24.20
C VAL A 24 8.46 -0.06 -23.78
N HIS A 25 7.97 0.53 -22.69
CA HIS A 25 8.40 1.85 -22.19
C HIS A 25 9.25 1.77 -20.93
N GLY A 26 9.29 0.62 -20.28
CA GLY A 26 10.05 0.42 -19.05
C GLY A 26 10.14 -1.05 -18.64
N THR A 27 10.96 -1.32 -17.65
CA THR A 27 11.13 -2.65 -17.05
C THR A 27 10.51 -2.69 -15.65
N GLY A 28 9.56 -3.58 -15.42
CA GLY A 28 9.04 -3.89 -14.09
C GLY A 28 10.08 -4.62 -13.26
N LEU A 29 10.38 -4.11 -12.08
CA LEU A 29 11.32 -4.65 -11.10
C LEU A 29 10.56 -4.85 -9.79
N PHE A 30 10.43 -6.11 -9.35
CA PHE A 30 9.57 -6.46 -8.24
C PHE A 30 10.29 -7.34 -7.23
N ALA A 31 10.17 -6.99 -5.96
CA ALA A 31 10.56 -7.77 -4.80
C ALA A 31 9.30 -8.37 -4.18
N ASP A 32 8.86 -9.51 -4.72
CA ASP A 32 7.58 -10.14 -4.36
C ASP A 32 7.51 -10.57 -2.88
N SER A 33 8.66 -10.78 -2.22
CA SER A 33 8.74 -11.06 -0.78
C SER A 33 8.43 -9.84 0.11
N VAL A 34 8.48 -8.62 -0.44
CA VAL A 34 8.22 -7.35 0.27
C VAL A 34 7.37 -6.41 -0.60
N ARG A 35 6.24 -6.91 -1.07
CA ARG A 35 5.37 -6.27 -2.08
C ARG A 35 4.90 -4.86 -1.70
N GLU A 36 4.79 -4.56 -0.43
CA GLU A 36 4.29 -3.28 0.09
C GLU A 36 5.39 -2.22 0.19
N VAL A 37 6.66 -2.58 -0.09
CA VAL A 37 7.78 -1.64 -0.12
C VAL A 37 7.88 -1.02 -1.52
N TYR A 38 7.38 0.19 -1.65
CA TYR A 38 7.29 0.90 -2.94
C TYR A 38 8.64 1.10 -3.62
N ASP A 39 9.71 1.30 -2.83
CA ASP A 39 11.06 1.53 -3.32
C ASP A 39 11.73 0.29 -3.95
N LEU A 40 11.11 -0.89 -3.78
CA LEU A 40 11.55 -2.15 -4.36
C LEU A 40 10.55 -2.75 -5.36
N ASN A 41 9.42 -2.05 -5.61
CA ASN A 41 8.36 -2.51 -6.48
C ASN A 41 7.90 -1.36 -7.40
N TYR A 42 8.44 -1.32 -8.62
CA TYR A 42 8.20 -0.22 -9.56
C TYR A 42 8.56 -0.61 -10.99
N VAL A 43 8.18 0.24 -11.94
CA VAL A 43 8.66 0.19 -13.32
C VAL A 43 9.81 1.19 -13.46
N ARG A 44 10.98 0.73 -13.94
CA ARG A 44 12.10 1.59 -14.30
C ARG A 44 11.98 2.01 -15.76
N ALA A 45 12.00 3.32 -16.01
CA ALA A 45 12.06 3.92 -17.32
C ALA A 45 13.34 4.76 -17.46
N GLU A 46 14.15 4.48 -18.48
CA GLU A 46 15.39 5.25 -18.73
C GLU A 46 15.07 6.69 -19.17
N THR A 47 14.05 6.84 -20.00
CA THR A 47 13.53 8.12 -20.47
C THR A 47 12.01 8.15 -20.26
N PRO A 48 11.42 9.35 -20.08
CA PRO A 48 10.00 9.43 -19.75
C PRO A 48 9.08 9.02 -20.91
N GLY A 49 9.47 9.27 -22.15
CA GLY A 49 8.59 9.07 -23.30
C GLY A 49 7.26 9.79 -23.19
N ASP A 50 6.21 9.18 -23.73
CA ASP A 50 4.84 9.65 -23.54
C ASP A 50 4.30 9.22 -22.17
N ALA A 51 3.91 10.19 -21.33
CA ALA A 51 3.40 9.93 -19.99
C ALA A 51 2.12 9.05 -19.97
N ASP A 52 1.26 9.14 -21.00
CA ASP A 52 0.06 8.30 -21.11
C ASP A 52 0.44 6.84 -21.35
N ALA A 53 1.31 6.61 -22.32
CA ALA A 53 1.77 5.27 -22.67
C ALA A 53 2.50 4.62 -21.50
N LEU A 54 3.39 5.36 -20.83
CA LEU A 54 4.15 4.86 -19.68
C LEU A 54 3.24 4.60 -18.45
N ALA A 55 2.28 5.49 -18.18
CA ALA A 55 1.32 5.28 -17.10
C ALA A 55 0.42 4.05 -17.35
N GLY A 56 -0.08 3.89 -18.59
CA GLY A 56 -0.89 2.74 -18.99
C GLY A 56 -0.11 1.43 -18.90
N GLU A 57 1.15 1.41 -19.33
CA GLU A 57 2.01 0.24 -19.20
C GLU A 57 2.32 -0.07 -17.74
N THR A 58 2.65 0.94 -16.94
CA THR A 58 2.93 0.77 -15.52
C THR A 58 1.74 0.19 -14.76
N ASN A 59 0.52 0.68 -15.02
CA ASN A 59 -0.70 0.12 -14.44
C ASN A 59 -0.87 -1.37 -14.77
N ARG A 60 -0.56 -1.76 -16.01
CA ARG A 60 -0.66 -3.16 -16.45
C ARG A 60 0.43 -4.05 -15.82
N LEU A 61 1.69 -3.57 -15.76
CA LEU A 61 2.81 -4.32 -15.17
C LEU A 61 2.68 -4.46 -13.65
N MET A 62 1.98 -3.53 -13.00
CA MET A 62 1.78 -3.49 -11.54
C MET A 62 0.35 -3.82 -11.11
N GLU A 63 -0.42 -4.53 -11.94
CA GLU A 63 -1.81 -4.90 -11.63
C GLU A 63 -1.98 -5.76 -10.38
N ASP A 64 -0.91 -6.41 -9.93
CA ASP A 64 -0.84 -7.19 -8.68
C ASP A 64 -0.57 -6.33 -7.44
N PHE A 65 -0.37 -5.03 -7.59
CA PHE A 65 -0.02 -4.11 -6.50
C PHE A 65 -1.14 -3.09 -6.27
N PHE A 66 -1.29 -2.63 -5.03
CA PHE A 66 -2.20 -1.52 -4.73
C PHE A 66 -1.63 -0.15 -5.13
N HIS A 67 -0.31 0.03 -5.04
CA HIS A 67 0.36 1.21 -5.56
C HIS A 67 0.77 1.01 -7.01
N THR A 68 1.00 2.11 -7.71
CA THR A 68 1.62 2.10 -9.02
C THR A 68 2.76 3.10 -9.01
N ARG A 69 3.96 2.67 -9.41
CA ARG A 69 5.15 3.51 -9.35
C ARG A 69 6.02 3.33 -10.58
N VAL A 70 6.46 4.46 -11.13
CA VAL A 70 7.52 4.51 -12.13
C VAL A 70 8.70 5.31 -11.60
N VAL A 71 9.91 4.84 -11.85
CA VAL A 71 11.15 5.57 -11.60
C VAL A 71 11.72 5.98 -12.95
N VAL A 72 11.69 7.29 -13.22
CA VAL A 72 12.23 7.86 -14.45
C VAL A 72 13.67 8.31 -14.18
N GLU A 73 14.63 7.65 -14.82
CA GLU A 73 16.06 7.85 -14.56
C GLU A 73 16.60 9.15 -15.17
N ARG A 74 16.03 9.62 -16.28
CA ARG A 74 16.35 10.85 -16.97
C ARG A 74 15.09 11.62 -17.30
N PRO A 75 14.47 12.27 -16.30
CA PRO A 75 13.18 12.94 -16.45
C PRO A 75 13.28 14.21 -17.31
N ASP A 76 12.11 14.67 -17.77
CA ASP A 76 11.89 16.01 -18.29
C ASP A 76 10.62 16.64 -17.69
N ASP A 77 10.49 17.97 -17.81
CA ASP A 77 9.36 18.70 -17.22
C ASP A 77 8.02 18.30 -17.85
N ALA A 78 8.00 18.03 -19.14
CA ALA A 78 6.75 17.70 -19.86
C ALA A 78 6.15 16.38 -19.35
N SER A 79 6.98 15.37 -19.11
CA SER A 79 6.53 14.11 -18.54
C SER A 79 6.07 14.25 -17.09
N ALA A 80 6.79 15.05 -16.30
CA ALA A 80 6.40 15.33 -14.92
C ALA A 80 5.01 15.98 -14.85
N ASP A 81 4.74 16.98 -15.70
CA ASP A 81 3.45 17.65 -15.79
C ASP A 81 2.36 16.70 -16.32
N GLY A 82 2.70 15.86 -17.28
CA GLY A 82 1.82 14.81 -17.78
C GLY A 82 1.35 13.86 -16.68
N PHE A 83 2.23 13.43 -15.80
CA PHE A 83 1.89 12.58 -14.66
C PHE A 83 1.08 13.31 -13.59
N ARG A 84 1.44 14.58 -13.25
CA ARG A 84 0.67 15.40 -12.31
C ARG A 84 -0.77 15.62 -12.78
N ALA A 85 -0.97 15.86 -14.07
CA ALA A 85 -2.30 16.01 -14.67
C ALA A 85 -3.19 14.77 -14.53
N ARG A 86 -2.58 13.59 -14.29
CA ARG A 86 -3.26 12.30 -14.04
C ARG A 86 -3.40 11.97 -12.56
N GLY A 87 -3.09 12.92 -11.68
CA GLY A 87 -3.17 12.73 -10.23
C GLY A 87 -2.05 11.87 -9.64
N TRP A 88 -0.94 11.65 -10.39
CA TRP A 88 0.23 10.99 -9.83
C TRP A 88 1.10 12.00 -9.08
N THR A 89 1.69 11.57 -7.99
CA THR A 89 2.67 12.37 -7.24
C THR A 89 4.03 12.22 -7.89
N VAL A 90 4.63 13.34 -8.29
CA VAL A 90 6.00 13.39 -8.82
C VAL A 90 6.93 13.89 -7.74
N THR A 91 7.89 13.07 -7.35
CA THR A 91 8.88 13.39 -6.31
C THR A 91 10.28 13.43 -6.93
N PRO A 92 10.82 14.63 -7.20
CA PRO A 92 12.15 14.78 -7.76
C PRO A 92 13.24 14.48 -6.72
N HIS A 93 14.26 13.71 -7.13
CA HIS A 93 15.46 13.42 -6.35
C HIS A 93 16.70 13.90 -7.10
N LEU A 94 17.52 14.69 -6.42
CA LEU A 94 18.82 15.10 -6.91
C LEU A 94 19.83 13.97 -6.70
N ILE A 95 20.59 13.66 -7.74
CA ILE A 95 21.79 12.81 -7.65
C ILE A 95 22.95 13.75 -7.37
N MET A 96 23.53 13.67 -6.17
CA MET A 96 24.60 14.59 -5.74
C MET A 96 25.89 13.81 -5.52
N ALA A 97 26.98 14.19 -6.19
CA ALA A 97 28.28 13.56 -6.01
C ALA A 97 29.22 14.44 -5.20
N HIS A 98 30.07 13.82 -4.41
CA HIS A 98 31.09 14.50 -3.61
C HIS A 98 32.28 14.88 -4.50
N THR A 99 32.38 16.15 -4.86
CA THR A 99 33.36 16.70 -5.83
C THR A 99 34.34 17.69 -5.22
N ARG A 100 34.06 18.26 -4.05
CA ARG A 100 34.92 19.25 -3.38
C ARG A 100 35.03 18.99 -1.88
N GLU A 101 35.95 19.66 -1.22
CA GLU A 101 36.09 19.61 0.24
C GLU A 101 34.87 20.26 0.93
N PRO A 102 34.51 19.79 2.13
CA PRO A 102 33.45 20.38 2.94
C PRO A 102 33.81 21.82 3.34
N ASP A 103 32.79 22.66 3.57
CA ASP A 103 32.94 24.03 4.06
C ASP A 103 33.72 24.10 5.40
N ARG A 104 33.55 23.08 6.23
CA ARG A 104 34.29 22.84 7.46
C ARG A 104 34.32 21.33 7.77
N ARG A 105 35.44 20.88 8.29
CA ARG A 105 35.55 19.52 8.83
C ARG A 105 35.15 19.50 10.32
N VAL A 106 34.57 18.38 10.74
CA VAL A 106 34.23 18.15 12.15
C VAL A 106 34.95 16.88 12.63
N ASP A 107 35.10 16.75 13.93
CA ASP A 107 35.63 15.53 14.53
C ASP A 107 34.64 14.37 14.32
N THR A 108 35.11 13.31 13.67
CA THR A 108 34.33 12.09 13.38
C THR A 108 34.77 10.90 14.22
N SER A 109 35.65 11.07 15.22
CA SER A 109 36.18 10.01 16.07
C SER A 109 35.09 9.26 16.86
N GLY A 110 33.93 9.90 17.07
CA GLY A 110 32.74 9.29 17.68
C GLY A 110 31.91 8.39 16.77
N VAL A 111 32.28 8.26 15.49
CA VAL A 111 31.57 7.39 14.53
C VAL A 111 32.29 6.04 14.46
N ARG A 112 31.51 4.97 14.40
CA ARG A 112 32.02 3.60 14.26
C ARG A 112 31.25 2.82 13.20
N GLU A 113 31.92 1.92 12.51
CA GLU A 113 31.27 0.88 11.74
C GLU A 113 30.62 -0.12 12.70
N VAL A 114 29.39 -0.50 12.41
CA VAL A 114 28.59 -1.41 13.25
C VAL A 114 27.85 -2.42 12.39
N PRO A 115 27.53 -3.61 12.91
CA PRO A 115 26.66 -4.55 12.19
C PRO A 115 25.24 -4.00 12.06
N PHE A 116 24.50 -4.48 11.05
CA PHE A 116 23.11 -4.06 10.78
C PHE A 116 22.21 -4.20 12.02
N GLU A 117 22.35 -5.28 12.76
CA GLU A 117 21.57 -5.57 13.98
C GLU A 117 21.70 -4.48 15.03
N SER A 118 22.83 -3.78 15.07
CA SER A 118 23.05 -2.68 16.02
C SER A 118 22.24 -1.43 15.67
N VAL A 119 21.96 -1.17 14.39
CA VAL A 119 21.16 -0.01 13.95
C VAL A 119 19.66 -0.28 13.95
N LEU A 120 19.22 -1.54 14.04
CA LEU A 120 17.80 -1.90 13.98
C LEU A 120 16.93 -1.15 15.01
N PRO A 121 17.30 -1.01 16.30
CA PRO A 121 16.48 -0.27 17.25
C PRO A 121 16.26 1.19 16.85
N ALA A 122 17.34 1.87 16.39
CA ALA A 122 17.29 3.27 15.96
C ALA A 122 16.48 3.44 14.66
N ARG A 123 16.58 2.49 13.72
CA ARG A 123 15.78 2.48 12.49
C ARG A 123 14.29 2.33 12.79
N ARG A 124 13.94 1.36 13.66
CA ARG A 124 12.54 1.15 14.07
C ARG A 124 11.99 2.36 14.83
N GLU A 125 12.77 2.98 15.71
CA GLU A 125 12.39 4.23 16.39
C GLU A 125 12.10 5.33 15.37
N ALA A 126 12.97 5.52 14.36
CA ALA A 126 12.77 6.50 13.30
C ALA A 126 11.48 6.21 12.50
N THR A 127 11.24 4.95 12.13
CA THR A 127 10.02 4.56 11.40
C THR A 127 8.77 4.78 12.23
N LEU A 128 8.77 4.41 13.52
CA LEU A 128 7.61 4.60 14.41
C LEU A 128 7.33 6.08 14.71
N GLY A 129 8.30 6.97 14.53
CA GLY A 129 8.13 8.43 14.63
C GLY A 129 7.43 9.06 13.43
N GLU A 130 7.32 8.34 12.31
CA GLU A 130 6.64 8.83 11.12
C GLU A 130 5.11 8.63 11.22
N VAL A 131 4.35 9.54 10.61
CA VAL A 131 2.87 9.50 10.60
C VAL A 131 2.32 8.19 10.01
N TRP A 132 3.06 7.62 9.06
CA TRP A 132 2.71 6.37 8.37
C TRP A 132 3.35 5.13 9.02
N GLY A 133 4.20 5.30 10.04
CA GLY A 133 5.02 4.24 10.62
C GLY A 133 4.28 3.43 11.69
N ASP A 134 4.40 2.11 11.60
CA ASP A 134 3.96 1.15 12.61
C ASP A 134 4.93 -0.03 12.71
N ALA A 135 4.69 -0.96 13.63
CA ALA A 135 5.58 -2.09 13.87
C ALA A 135 5.63 -3.07 12.69
N GLU A 136 4.54 -3.24 11.95
CA GLU A 136 4.48 -4.10 10.77
C GLU A 136 5.31 -3.51 9.64
N ILE A 137 5.14 -2.21 9.36
CA ILE A 137 5.94 -1.49 8.37
C ILE A 137 7.42 -1.50 8.76
N ALA A 138 7.76 -1.28 10.03
CA ALA A 138 9.15 -1.31 10.47
C ALA A 138 9.79 -2.68 10.22
N SER A 139 9.07 -3.78 10.49
CA SER A 139 9.55 -5.13 10.19
C SER A 139 9.72 -5.37 8.69
N LEU A 140 8.78 -4.92 7.87
CA LEU A 140 8.82 -5.04 6.41
C LEU A 140 10.02 -4.28 5.82
N LEU A 141 10.30 -3.06 6.32
CA LEU A 141 11.47 -2.28 5.90
C LEU A 141 12.80 -2.92 6.33
N ASP A 142 12.82 -3.64 7.46
CA ASP A 142 14.00 -4.42 7.87
C ASP A 142 14.24 -5.60 6.92
N ASP A 143 13.18 -6.29 6.48
CA ASP A 143 13.28 -7.40 5.52
C ASP A 143 13.71 -6.88 4.13
N ALA A 144 13.18 -5.75 3.68
CA ALA A 144 13.61 -5.06 2.46
C ALA A 144 15.10 -4.69 2.53
N LYS A 145 15.57 -4.22 3.70
CA LYS A 145 16.99 -3.91 3.89
C LYS A 145 17.86 -5.16 3.78
N ARG A 146 17.44 -6.28 4.36
CA ARG A 146 18.17 -7.56 4.23
C ARG A 146 18.23 -8.04 2.77
N LEU A 147 17.17 -7.79 1.98
CA LEU A 147 17.16 -8.09 0.55
C LEU A 147 18.23 -7.25 -0.19
N ILE A 148 18.30 -5.94 0.07
CA ILE A 148 19.32 -5.05 -0.49
C ILE A 148 20.74 -5.49 -0.09
N MET A 149 20.96 -5.82 1.18
CA MET A 149 22.26 -6.28 1.68
C MET A 149 22.75 -7.59 1.03
N ARG A 150 21.84 -8.44 0.57
CA ARG A 150 22.20 -9.64 -0.21
C ARG A 150 22.64 -9.31 -1.64
N ALA A 151 22.12 -8.21 -2.18
CA ALA A 151 22.37 -7.80 -3.56
C ALA A 151 23.65 -6.96 -3.73
N VAL A 152 24.03 -6.18 -2.69
CA VAL A 152 25.20 -5.30 -2.75
C VAL A 152 25.92 -5.23 -1.40
N PRO A 153 27.27 -5.20 -1.38
CA PRO A 153 28.05 -4.93 -0.16
C PRO A 153 27.57 -3.63 0.50
N THR A 154 27.19 -3.75 1.75
CA THR A 154 26.61 -2.64 2.54
C THR A 154 27.32 -2.57 3.90
N ARG A 155 27.88 -1.40 4.24
CA ARG A 155 28.50 -1.08 5.53
C ARG A 155 27.61 -0.11 6.28
N PHE A 156 27.47 -0.27 7.60
CA PHE A 156 26.67 0.63 8.43
C PHE A 156 27.58 1.42 9.37
N PHE A 157 27.32 2.69 9.51
CA PHE A 157 28.03 3.58 10.42
C PHE A 157 27.05 4.20 11.42
N ALA A 158 27.50 4.36 12.66
CA ALA A 158 26.71 4.96 13.73
C ALA A 158 27.55 5.96 14.54
N ALA A 159 26.98 7.11 14.81
CA ALA A 159 27.48 8.10 15.78
C ALA A 159 26.72 7.91 17.09
N PHE A 160 27.44 7.98 18.22
CA PHE A 160 26.88 7.71 19.53
C PHE A 160 26.83 8.98 20.39
N ALA A 161 25.78 9.08 21.21
CA ALA A 161 25.64 10.06 22.29
C ALA A 161 25.03 9.34 23.50
N ASP A 162 25.63 9.57 24.67
CA ASP A 162 25.15 9.01 25.94
C ASP A 162 24.96 7.47 25.94
N GLY A 163 25.77 6.77 25.11
CA GLY A 163 25.71 5.32 24.96
C GLY A 163 24.70 4.80 23.94
N GLU A 164 23.89 5.68 23.35
CA GLU A 164 22.87 5.37 22.35
C GLU A 164 23.29 5.81 20.95
N ILE A 165 22.70 5.21 19.90
CA ILE A 165 22.87 5.67 18.52
C ILE A 165 22.12 6.99 18.34
N ALA A 166 22.87 8.05 18.07
CA ALA A 166 22.33 9.40 17.79
C ALA A 166 22.05 9.62 16.30
N SER A 167 22.89 9.05 15.43
CA SER A 167 22.75 9.13 13.99
C SER A 167 23.36 7.89 13.35
N TYR A 168 22.83 7.48 12.21
CA TYR A 168 23.35 6.35 11.43
C TYR A 168 23.24 6.64 9.93
N CYS A 169 24.00 5.90 9.13
CA CYS A 169 23.87 5.81 7.69
C CYS A 169 24.39 4.46 7.21
N GLU A 170 24.17 4.19 5.93
CA GLU A 170 24.80 3.07 5.24
C GLU A 170 25.58 3.51 4.01
N VAL A 171 26.56 2.71 3.62
CA VAL A 171 27.32 2.86 2.38
C VAL A 171 27.20 1.58 1.59
N ARG A 172 26.57 1.66 0.43
CA ARG A 172 26.44 0.60 -0.56
C ARG A 172 27.50 0.80 -1.63
N SER A 173 28.19 -0.24 -2.07
CA SER A 173 29.27 -0.04 -3.02
C SER A 173 29.48 -1.21 -3.99
N ALA A 174 29.75 -0.87 -5.24
CA ALA A 174 30.21 -1.77 -6.29
C ALA A 174 30.90 -1.00 -7.42
N GLY A 175 31.84 -1.62 -8.13
CA GLY A 175 32.45 -1.07 -9.34
C GLY A 175 33.17 0.27 -9.14
N GLY A 176 33.74 0.54 -7.96
CA GLY A 176 34.40 1.81 -7.63
C GLY A 176 33.43 2.98 -7.40
N VAL A 177 32.14 2.70 -7.22
CA VAL A 177 31.10 3.66 -6.85
C VAL A 177 30.61 3.32 -5.45
N ALA A 178 30.46 4.33 -4.57
CA ALA A 178 29.86 4.23 -3.25
C ALA A 178 28.67 5.20 -3.12
N GLN A 179 27.55 4.67 -2.68
CA GLN A 179 26.32 5.40 -2.38
C GLN A 179 26.17 5.53 -0.88
N ILE A 180 26.02 6.74 -0.37
CA ILE A 180 25.64 6.98 1.02
C ILE A 180 24.11 7.07 1.08
N GLU A 181 23.49 6.23 1.90
CA GLU A 181 22.04 6.07 2.00
C GLU A 181 21.57 6.05 3.45
N ASP A 182 20.26 6.22 3.64
CA ASP A 182 19.58 6.06 4.91
C ASP A 182 20.20 6.92 6.03
N VAL A 183 20.61 8.15 5.68
CA VAL A 183 21.17 9.11 6.63
C VAL A 183 20.07 9.58 7.57
N ASN A 184 20.13 9.16 8.82
CA ASN A 184 19.14 9.52 9.82
C ASN A 184 19.79 10.04 11.10
N THR A 185 19.16 11.03 11.73
CA THR A 185 19.49 11.51 13.08
C THR A 185 18.22 11.42 13.93
N ILE A 186 18.29 10.60 14.99
CA ILE A 186 17.17 10.39 15.90
C ILE A 186 16.71 11.73 16.46
N GLU A 187 15.40 11.94 16.50
CA GLU A 187 14.79 13.25 16.75
C GLU A 187 15.36 13.99 17.97
N ARG A 188 15.49 13.30 19.12
CA ARG A 188 16.04 13.87 20.36
C ARG A 188 17.51 14.32 20.28
N PHE A 189 18.23 13.91 19.22
CA PHE A 189 19.63 14.30 18.96
C PHE A 189 19.79 15.29 17.80
N ARG A 190 18.71 15.70 17.15
CA ARG A 190 18.77 16.71 16.06
C ARG A 190 19.31 18.04 16.55
N GLY A 191 19.86 18.85 15.63
CA GLY A 191 20.45 20.15 15.95
C GLY A 191 21.85 20.11 16.62
N ARG A 192 22.37 18.91 16.94
CA ARG A 192 23.66 18.71 17.65
C ARG A 192 24.84 18.39 16.73
N GLY A 193 24.63 18.41 15.40
CA GLY A 193 25.70 18.20 14.40
C GLY A 193 25.96 16.75 13.99
N PHE A 194 25.23 15.77 14.54
CA PHE A 194 25.43 14.35 14.23
C PHE A 194 25.21 14.01 12.75
N GLY A 195 24.26 14.63 12.07
CA GLY A 195 24.05 14.42 10.64
C GLY A 195 25.26 14.81 9.78
N ARG A 196 25.94 15.94 10.12
CA ARG A 196 27.19 16.32 9.48
C ARG A 196 28.31 15.33 9.77
N MET A 197 28.44 14.93 11.03
CA MET A 197 29.48 14.02 11.50
C MET A 197 29.40 12.67 10.77
N ILE A 198 28.21 12.08 10.68
CA ILE A 198 28.03 10.74 10.09
C ILE A 198 28.31 10.76 8.58
N VAL A 199 27.81 11.78 7.84
CA VAL A 199 28.02 11.88 6.40
C VAL A 199 29.50 12.17 6.09
N GLN A 200 30.16 13.07 6.83
CA GLN A 200 31.60 13.32 6.65
C GLN A 200 32.43 12.04 6.85
N HIS A 201 32.15 11.28 7.90
CA HIS A 201 32.82 10.00 8.16
C HIS A 201 32.59 9.02 7.00
N ALA A 202 31.33 8.86 6.56
CA ALA A 202 30.99 7.96 5.46
C ALA A 202 31.71 8.34 4.14
N VAL A 203 31.85 9.64 3.84
CA VAL A 203 32.63 10.13 2.71
C VAL A 203 34.10 9.78 2.86
N ASP A 204 34.71 10.06 4.02
CA ASP A 204 36.13 9.80 4.27
C ASP A 204 36.44 8.30 4.15
N GLU A 205 35.59 7.43 4.66
CA GLU A 205 35.71 5.98 4.53
C GLU A 205 35.50 5.49 3.08
N ALA A 206 34.47 5.97 2.40
CA ALA A 206 34.17 5.57 1.02
C ALA A 206 35.30 5.97 0.07
N LYS A 207 35.88 7.17 0.22
CA LYS A 207 36.98 7.68 -0.64
C LYS A 207 38.28 6.91 -0.53
N GLN A 208 38.48 6.11 0.52
CA GLN A 208 39.68 5.28 0.64
C GLN A 208 39.76 4.22 -0.47
N THR A 209 38.60 3.79 -1.00
CA THR A 209 38.51 2.65 -1.92
C THR A 209 37.63 2.89 -3.14
N HIS A 210 36.94 4.04 -3.22
CA HIS A 210 36.01 4.37 -4.31
C HIS A 210 36.32 5.72 -4.93
N ASP A 211 36.27 5.80 -6.26
CA ASP A 211 36.53 7.05 -7.02
C ASP A 211 35.28 7.96 -7.06
N VAL A 212 34.09 7.36 -6.97
CA VAL A 212 32.82 8.07 -7.02
C VAL A 212 32.08 7.81 -5.72
N VAL A 213 31.82 8.90 -4.98
CA VAL A 213 30.97 8.90 -3.78
C VAL A 213 29.80 9.79 -4.06
N TYR A 214 28.59 9.29 -3.92
CA TYR A 214 27.35 10.04 -4.15
C TYR A 214 26.26 9.71 -3.13
N LEU A 215 25.24 10.54 -3.10
CA LEU A 215 24.00 10.32 -2.39
C LEU A 215 22.82 10.86 -3.21
N GLU A 216 21.62 10.58 -2.76
CA GLU A 216 20.42 11.16 -3.31
C GLU A 216 19.71 12.00 -2.24
N ALA A 217 19.08 13.09 -2.67
CA ALA A 217 18.31 13.96 -1.81
C ALA A 217 17.02 14.41 -2.50
N LEU A 218 15.95 14.58 -1.74
CA LEU A 218 14.75 15.26 -2.23
C LEU A 218 15.12 16.65 -2.73
N ALA A 219 14.65 17.02 -3.93
CA ALA A 219 15.02 18.28 -4.56
C ALA A 219 14.57 19.51 -3.75
N ASP A 220 13.46 19.39 -3.03
CA ASP A 220 12.83 20.49 -2.27
C ASP A 220 13.02 20.38 -0.75
N ASP A 221 13.86 19.43 -0.26
CA ASP A 221 14.08 19.24 1.17
C ASP A 221 15.41 19.86 1.65
N TRP A 222 15.47 20.27 2.90
CA TRP A 222 16.62 20.94 3.54
C TRP A 222 17.93 20.10 3.56
N PRO A 223 17.94 18.75 3.59
CA PRO A 223 19.18 17.98 3.63
C PRO A 223 20.12 18.27 2.47
N ARG A 224 19.60 18.62 1.29
CA ARG A 224 20.40 19.04 0.12
C ARG A 224 21.37 20.18 0.46
N GLU A 225 20.95 21.12 1.32
CA GLU A 225 21.80 22.25 1.73
C GLU A 225 22.95 21.78 2.64
N LEU A 226 22.69 20.81 3.51
CA LEU A 226 23.73 20.17 4.33
C LEU A 226 24.72 19.45 3.45
N TYR A 227 24.24 18.66 2.47
CA TYR A 227 25.08 17.93 1.54
C TYR A 227 25.92 18.87 0.66
N ALA A 228 25.36 19.98 0.18
CA ALA A 228 26.12 21.01 -0.53
C ALA A 228 27.25 21.58 0.33
N LYS A 229 27.02 21.85 1.62
CA LYS A 229 28.07 22.28 2.57
C LYS A 229 29.11 21.20 2.85
N LEU A 230 28.76 19.93 2.72
CA LEU A 230 29.66 18.79 2.87
C LEU A 230 30.47 18.48 1.58
N GLY A 231 30.27 19.25 0.49
CA GLY A 231 31.03 19.11 -0.74
C GLY A 231 30.35 18.29 -1.82
N PHE A 232 29.06 17.98 -1.68
CA PHE A 232 28.29 17.35 -2.74
C PHE A 232 27.72 18.39 -3.70
N GLU A 233 27.76 18.07 -4.99
CA GLU A 233 27.20 18.90 -6.05
C GLU A 233 26.20 18.09 -6.89
N PRO A 234 25.09 18.70 -7.32
CA PRO A 234 24.11 18.00 -8.14
C PRO A 234 24.69 17.67 -9.52
N LEU A 235 24.54 16.43 -9.97
CA LEU A 235 24.94 15.95 -11.28
C LEU A 235 23.75 15.66 -12.20
N GLY A 236 22.60 15.46 -11.65
CA GLY A 236 21.40 15.09 -12.37
C GLY A 236 20.22 14.89 -11.43
N GLU A 237 19.13 14.51 -12.01
CA GLU A 237 17.86 14.32 -11.31
C GLU A 237 17.20 13.03 -11.78
N ARG A 238 16.40 12.40 -10.92
CA ARG A 238 15.44 11.36 -11.27
C ARG A 238 14.10 11.62 -10.60
N HIS A 239 13.04 11.10 -11.18
CA HIS A 239 11.71 11.25 -10.60
C HIS A 239 11.16 9.91 -10.12
N PHE A 240 10.69 9.90 -8.88
CA PHE A 240 9.75 8.90 -8.41
C PHE A 240 8.34 9.39 -8.69
N VAL A 241 7.64 8.68 -9.54
CA VAL A 241 6.28 9.03 -9.96
C VAL A 241 5.35 7.96 -9.41
N THR A 242 4.53 8.31 -8.44
CA THR A 242 3.75 7.34 -7.67
C THR A 242 2.27 7.70 -7.64
N ARG A 243 1.42 6.71 -7.91
CA ARG A 243 0.01 6.74 -7.55
C ARG A 243 -0.14 5.92 -6.27
N PHE A 244 -0.32 6.62 -5.17
CA PHE A 244 -0.48 5.98 -3.87
C PHE A 244 -1.83 5.28 -3.77
N PRO A 245 -1.90 4.13 -3.08
CA PRO A 245 -3.16 3.46 -2.83
C PRO A 245 -4.03 4.27 -1.86
N HIS A 246 -5.34 4.08 -1.95
CA HIS A 246 -6.23 4.64 -0.94
C HIS A 246 -5.92 4.04 0.44
N PRO A 247 -5.99 4.82 1.56
CA PRO A 247 -5.67 4.31 2.89
C PRO A 247 -6.44 3.04 3.29
N LEU A 248 -7.68 2.89 2.84
CA LEU A 248 -8.52 1.70 3.08
C LEU A 248 -7.91 0.39 2.57
N THR A 249 -6.92 0.43 1.67
CA THR A 249 -6.20 -0.77 1.23
C THR A 249 -5.41 -1.45 2.36
N ARG A 250 -5.24 -0.79 3.51
CA ARG A 250 -4.60 -1.34 4.72
C ARG A 250 -5.58 -2.07 5.65
N LEU A 251 -6.88 -1.91 5.47
CA LEU A 251 -7.88 -2.59 6.29
C LEU A 251 -7.92 -4.08 5.98
N ARG A 252 -7.84 -4.92 7.01
CA ARG A 252 -8.03 -6.37 6.95
C ARG A 252 -9.00 -6.80 8.04
N ILE A 253 -9.97 -7.64 7.71
CA ILE A 253 -10.84 -8.29 8.68
C ILE A 253 -10.60 -9.79 8.54
N ARG A 254 -10.04 -10.42 9.57
CA ARG A 254 -9.63 -11.81 9.56
C ARG A 254 -10.55 -12.67 10.42
N THR A 255 -10.86 -13.85 9.93
CA THR A 255 -11.56 -14.91 10.63
C THR A 255 -10.74 -16.21 10.51
N PRO A 256 -11.13 -17.33 11.15
CA PRO A 256 -10.39 -18.59 11.02
C PRO A 256 -10.23 -19.11 9.59
N ARG A 257 -11.14 -18.75 8.67
CA ARG A 257 -11.12 -19.26 7.29
C ARG A 257 -11.01 -18.19 6.23
N LEU A 258 -11.35 -16.92 6.56
CA LEU A 258 -11.44 -15.84 5.58
C LEU A 258 -10.58 -14.65 5.98
N GLU A 259 -10.09 -13.94 4.95
CA GLU A 259 -9.61 -12.57 5.05
C GLU A 259 -10.48 -11.70 4.15
N LEU A 260 -11.10 -10.65 4.71
CA LEU A 260 -11.88 -9.66 3.97
C LEU A 260 -11.04 -8.40 3.84
N ARG A 261 -10.84 -7.95 2.61
CA ARG A 261 -10.07 -6.75 2.28
C ARG A 261 -10.40 -6.22 0.89
N LEU A 262 -9.91 -5.03 0.57
CA LEU A 262 -9.88 -4.58 -0.82
C LEU A 262 -9.00 -5.53 -1.65
N ALA A 263 -9.32 -5.65 -2.93
CA ALA A 263 -8.59 -6.47 -3.87
C ALA A 263 -7.77 -5.63 -4.84
N THR A 264 -6.64 -6.17 -5.29
CA THR A 264 -5.86 -5.57 -6.39
C THR A 264 -6.60 -5.73 -7.72
N PRO A 265 -6.25 -4.96 -8.77
CA PRO A 265 -6.85 -5.13 -10.09
C PRO A 265 -6.78 -6.56 -10.63
N ALA A 266 -5.67 -7.27 -10.40
CA ALA A 266 -5.55 -8.68 -10.81
C ALA A 266 -6.49 -9.61 -10.03
N GLU A 267 -6.65 -9.37 -8.73
CA GLU A 267 -7.57 -10.13 -7.87
C GLU A 267 -9.04 -9.83 -8.23
N LEU A 268 -9.37 -8.58 -8.61
CA LEU A 268 -10.70 -8.24 -9.13
C LEU A 268 -11.03 -8.97 -10.44
N ARG A 269 -10.05 -9.13 -11.33
CA ARG A 269 -10.23 -9.98 -12.52
C ARG A 269 -10.43 -11.45 -12.18
N ALA A 270 -9.73 -11.96 -11.16
CA ALA A 270 -9.96 -13.33 -10.68
C ALA A 270 -11.36 -13.50 -10.06
N LEU A 271 -11.83 -12.49 -9.33
CA LEU A 271 -13.18 -12.41 -8.77
C LEU A 271 -14.25 -12.34 -9.87
N TYR A 272 -14.02 -11.56 -10.93
CA TYR A 272 -14.88 -11.51 -12.10
C TYR A 272 -15.03 -12.90 -12.75
N ARG A 273 -13.92 -13.62 -12.98
CA ARG A 273 -13.96 -14.99 -13.52
C ARG A 273 -14.73 -15.96 -12.61
N LEU A 274 -14.72 -15.73 -11.29
CA LEU A 274 -15.56 -16.50 -10.35
C LEU A 274 -17.04 -16.16 -10.56
N ALA A 275 -17.39 -14.90 -10.78
CA ALA A 275 -18.77 -14.47 -11.05
C ALA A 275 -19.30 -15.04 -12.37
N GLU A 276 -18.48 -15.10 -13.42
CA GLU A 276 -18.83 -15.73 -14.72
C GLU A 276 -19.16 -17.24 -14.58
N GLN A 277 -18.55 -17.94 -13.63
CA GLN A 277 -18.85 -19.34 -13.34
C GLN A 277 -20.23 -19.54 -12.69
N GLY A 278 -20.88 -18.45 -12.31
CA GLY A 278 -22.21 -18.39 -11.73
C GLY A 278 -22.21 -18.15 -10.23
N ILE A 279 -23.14 -17.30 -9.82
CA ILE A 279 -23.37 -16.92 -8.42
C ILE A 279 -24.72 -17.48 -7.94
N HIS A 280 -25.74 -17.49 -8.80
CA HIS A 280 -27.09 -17.95 -8.50
C HIS A 280 -27.66 -18.74 -9.68
N ASP A 281 -28.88 -19.27 -9.53
CA ASP A 281 -29.63 -19.85 -10.62
C ASP A 281 -30.01 -18.72 -11.61
N PRO A 282 -29.75 -18.85 -12.92
CA PRO A 282 -30.06 -17.82 -13.90
C PRO A 282 -31.55 -17.40 -13.95
N GLU A 283 -32.45 -18.31 -13.58
CA GLU A 283 -33.89 -18.02 -13.54
C GLU A 283 -34.31 -17.22 -12.31
N VAL A 284 -33.46 -17.15 -11.27
CA VAL A 284 -33.75 -16.47 -9.99
C VAL A 284 -32.80 -15.26 -9.86
N MET A 285 -33.34 -14.04 -9.74
CA MET A 285 -32.56 -12.83 -9.49
C MET A 285 -32.58 -12.50 -7.99
N PRO A 286 -31.49 -12.76 -7.25
CA PRO A 286 -31.43 -12.51 -5.81
C PRO A 286 -30.98 -11.11 -5.45
N PHE A 287 -30.72 -10.23 -6.41
CA PHE A 287 -30.17 -8.88 -6.23
C PHE A 287 -31.19 -7.82 -6.68
N GLU A 288 -31.16 -6.66 -6.04
CA GLU A 288 -31.99 -5.51 -6.43
C GLU A 288 -31.65 -4.95 -7.81
N ALA A 289 -30.40 -5.08 -8.23
CA ALA A 289 -29.93 -4.80 -9.58
C ALA A 289 -29.51 -6.10 -10.29
N ALA A 290 -29.91 -6.27 -11.55
CA ALA A 290 -29.63 -7.48 -12.33
C ALA A 290 -28.21 -7.49 -12.94
N TRP A 291 -27.21 -7.10 -12.17
CA TRP A 291 -25.82 -6.93 -12.62
C TRP A 291 -25.15 -8.21 -13.14
N THR A 292 -25.69 -9.37 -12.79
CA THR A 292 -25.20 -10.68 -13.25
C THR A 292 -25.70 -11.06 -14.64
N ASP A 293 -26.67 -10.34 -15.21
CA ASP A 293 -27.24 -10.66 -16.53
C ASP A 293 -26.31 -10.20 -17.66
N ASP A 294 -25.62 -9.08 -17.46
CA ASP A 294 -24.72 -8.47 -18.45
C ASP A 294 -23.32 -8.24 -17.83
N LEU A 295 -22.64 -9.34 -17.47
CA LEU A 295 -21.30 -9.28 -16.90
C LEU A 295 -20.26 -8.74 -17.90
N ASN A 296 -19.54 -7.69 -17.50
CA ASN A 296 -18.44 -7.11 -18.26
C ASN A 296 -17.23 -6.91 -17.34
N GLU A 297 -16.06 -7.46 -17.70
CA GLU A 297 -14.86 -7.40 -16.85
C GLU A 297 -14.44 -5.96 -16.54
N ALA A 298 -14.41 -5.09 -17.56
CA ALA A 298 -13.96 -3.72 -17.37
C ALA A 298 -14.90 -2.92 -16.44
N GLU A 299 -16.21 -3.10 -16.59
CA GLU A 299 -17.22 -2.46 -15.75
C GLU A 299 -17.20 -3.02 -14.32
N PHE A 300 -17.03 -4.33 -14.17
CA PHE A 300 -16.92 -4.99 -12.87
C PHE A 300 -15.70 -4.48 -12.09
N VAL A 301 -14.53 -4.42 -12.72
CA VAL A 301 -13.32 -3.90 -12.09
C VAL A 301 -13.47 -2.41 -11.78
N ALA A 302 -13.97 -1.62 -12.73
CA ALA A 302 -14.18 -0.19 -12.55
C ALA A 302 -15.15 0.12 -11.41
N HIS A 303 -16.22 -0.66 -11.23
CA HIS A 303 -17.17 -0.50 -10.12
C HIS A 303 -16.48 -0.56 -8.75
N HIS A 304 -15.65 -1.59 -8.53
CA HIS A 304 -14.92 -1.76 -7.28
C HIS A 304 -13.86 -0.67 -7.04
N GLU A 305 -13.15 -0.26 -8.11
CA GLU A 305 -12.16 0.82 -8.02
C GLU A 305 -12.80 2.17 -7.75
N GLN A 306 -13.91 2.49 -8.41
CA GLN A 306 -14.62 3.76 -8.27
C GLN A 306 -15.24 3.93 -6.88
N ALA A 307 -15.73 2.86 -6.25
CA ALA A 307 -16.25 2.90 -4.89
C ALA A 307 -15.22 3.47 -3.90
N VAL A 308 -13.94 3.12 -4.10
CA VAL A 308 -12.83 3.62 -3.28
C VAL A 308 -12.37 5.02 -3.73
N GLN A 309 -12.30 5.28 -5.05
CA GLN A 309 -11.89 6.58 -5.58
C GLN A 309 -12.86 7.71 -5.24
N ASN A 310 -14.17 7.40 -5.21
CA ASN A 310 -15.25 8.35 -4.88
C ASN A 310 -15.59 8.38 -3.38
N TRP A 311 -14.75 7.80 -2.53
CA TRP A 311 -14.98 7.70 -1.10
C TRP A 311 -15.28 9.04 -0.44
N GLN A 312 -16.36 9.09 0.33
CA GLN A 312 -16.73 10.24 1.15
C GLN A 312 -17.02 9.75 2.58
N PRO A 313 -16.39 10.29 3.63
CA PRO A 313 -16.62 9.84 5.00
C PRO A 313 -18.11 9.90 5.45
N SER A 314 -18.88 10.82 4.87
CA SER A 314 -20.31 10.98 5.18
C SER A 314 -21.24 10.02 4.43
N ASP A 315 -20.77 9.46 3.31
CA ASP A 315 -21.55 8.58 2.44
C ASP A 315 -20.58 7.60 1.74
N TRP A 316 -20.49 6.39 2.25
CA TRP A 316 -19.49 5.43 1.81
C TRP A 316 -20.06 4.02 1.58
N GLN A 317 -19.45 3.35 0.63
CA GLN A 317 -19.69 1.94 0.32
C GLN A 317 -18.35 1.21 0.22
N LEU A 318 -18.14 0.21 1.03
CA LEU A 318 -16.93 -0.61 1.07
C LEU A 318 -17.24 -2.03 0.59
N GLU A 319 -16.68 -2.39 -0.55
CA GLU A 319 -16.82 -3.71 -1.17
C GLU A 319 -15.59 -4.56 -0.83
N LEU A 320 -15.66 -5.29 0.29
CA LEU A 320 -14.59 -6.18 0.72
C LEU A 320 -14.67 -7.52 0.00
N VAL A 321 -13.60 -7.87 -0.71
CA VAL A 321 -13.47 -9.20 -1.29
C VAL A 321 -13.11 -10.19 -0.19
N ALA A 322 -13.86 -11.28 -0.10
CA ALA A 322 -13.58 -12.38 0.82
C ALA A 322 -12.60 -13.36 0.17
N PHE A 323 -11.47 -13.58 0.84
CA PHE A 323 -10.43 -14.52 0.41
C PHE A 323 -10.44 -15.77 1.31
N HIS A 324 -10.44 -16.94 0.70
CA HIS A 324 -10.22 -18.22 1.36
C HIS A 324 -8.92 -18.83 0.86
N ARG A 325 -7.91 -18.97 1.74
CA ARG A 325 -6.57 -19.46 1.37
C ARG A 325 -5.95 -18.71 0.18
N GLY A 326 -6.13 -17.38 0.15
CA GLY A 326 -5.60 -16.50 -0.90
C GLY A 326 -6.42 -16.48 -2.20
N LEU A 327 -7.50 -17.26 -2.33
CA LEU A 327 -8.38 -17.22 -3.50
C LEU A 327 -9.62 -16.37 -3.21
N PRO A 328 -10.04 -15.45 -4.11
CA PRO A 328 -11.27 -14.71 -3.95
C PRO A 328 -12.46 -15.66 -4.08
N VAL A 329 -13.39 -15.59 -3.14
CA VAL A 329 -14.55 -16.48 -3.07
C VAL A 329 -15.89 -15.74 -3.15
N GLY A 330 -15.89 -14.41 -3.03
CA GLY A 330 -17.08 -13.57 -3.10
C GLY A 330 -16.80 -12.17 -2.55
N VAL A 331 -17.87 -11.40 -2.33
CA VAL A 331 -17.83 -10.04 -1.82
C VAL A 331 -18.75 -9.89 -0.62
N GLN A 332 -18.30 -9.13 0.37
CA GLN A 332 -19.09 -8.63 1.48
C GLN A 332 -19.07 -7.11 1.46
N GLY A 333 -20.15 -6.52 1.01
CA GLY A 333 -20.36 -5.08 1.04
C GLY A 333 -20.83 -4.59 2.43
N ILE A 334 -20.38 -3.40 2.79
CA ILE A 334 -20.87 -2.62 3.92
C ILE A 334 -20.88 -1.14 3.54
N GLY A 335 -21.95 -0.42 3.83
CA GLY A 335 -22.07 1.00 3.52
C GLY A 335 -22.81 1.77 4.58
N ALA A 336 -22.68 3.09 4.57
CA ALA A 336 -23.44 3.98 5.43
C ALA A 336 -23.61 5.36 4.80
N GLU A 337 -24.77 5.95 5.00
CA GLU A 337 -25.06 7.36 4.76
C GLU A 337 -25.14 8.10 6.09
N ARG A 338 -24.42 9.24 6.22
CA ARG A 338 -24.41 10.07 7.42
C ARG A 338 -24.13 9.24 8.68
N PHE A 339 -23.05 8.44 8.62
CA PHE A 339 -22.73 7.48 9.67
C PHE A 339 -22.58 8.15 11.05
N ALA A 340 -21.94 9.32 11.12
CA ALA A 340 -21.78 10.07 12.37
C ALA A 340 -23.11 10.33 13.09
N ASP A 341 -24.18 10.59 12.32
CA ASP A 341 -25.52 10.89 12.88
C ASP A 341 -26.33 9.63 13.15
N ARG A 342 -26.33 8.70 12.18
CA ARG A 342 -27.26 7.55 12.18
C ARG A 342 -26.72 6.34 12.91
N ARG A 343 -25.40 6.19 13.00
CA ARG A 343 -24.73 4.99 13.54
C ARG A 343 -25.31 3.68 13.01
N ARG A 344 -25.73 3.71 11.74
CA ARG A 344 -26.35 2.59 11.05
C ARG A 344 -25.59 2.29 9.77
N VAL A 345 -25.35 1.01 9.53
CA VAL A 345 -24.75 0.49 8.30
C VAL A 345 -25.75 -0.34 7.50
N SER A 346 -25.53 -0.51 6.22
CA SER A 346 -26.19 -1.49 5.37
C SER A 346 -25.20 -2.57 4.95
N THR A 347 -25.66 -3.80 4.72
CA THR A 347 -24.79 -4.92 4.33
C THR A 347 -25.42 -5.73 3.22
N GLY A 348 -24.60 -6.06 2.20
CA GLY A 348 -24.95 -6.96 1.10
C GLY A 348 -23.81 -7.92 0.82
N SER A 349 -24.06 -9.06 0.15
CA SER A 349 -22.99 -10.02 -0.12
C SER A 349 -23.36 -11.02 -1.20
N TRP A 350 -22.33 -11.59 -1.82
CA TRP A 350 -22.47 -12.75 -2.66
C TRP A 350 -21.25 -13.70 -2.53
N LEU A 351 -21.44 -14.97 -2.86
CA LEU A 351 -20.40 -16.00 -2.96
C LEU A 351 -20.54 -16.72 -4.28
N GLY A 352 -19.42 -17.08 -4.90
CA GLY A 352 -19.43 -18.02 -6.02
C GLY A 352 -20.10 -19.35 -5.63
N ARG A 353 -20.85 -19.97 -6.54
CA ARG A 353 -21.67 -21.18 -6.28
C ARG A 353 -20.87 -22.31 -5.61
N ALA A 354 -19.62 -22.52 -6.03
CA ALA A 354 -18.74 -23.54 -5.45
C ALA A 354 -18.42 -23.33 -3.95
N TRP A 355 -18.61 -22.15 -3.44
CA TRP A 355 -18.29 -21.75 -2.06
C TRP A 355 -19.52 -21.62 -1.16
N GLN A 356 -20.71 -21.77 -1.71
CA GLN A 356 -21.97 -21.71 -0.99
C GLN A 356 -22.20 -23.01 -0.17
N GLY A 357 -23.10 -22.93 0.83
CA GLY A 357 -23.47 -24.10 1.66
C GLY A 357 -22.41 -24.55 2.66
N GLN A 358 -21.22 -23.89 2.73
CA GLN A 358 -20.10 -24.26 3.59
C GLN A 358 -19.97 -23.39 4.86
N GLY A 359 -20.95 -22.52 5.11
CA GLY A 359 -20.94 -21.60 6.24
C GLY A 359 -20.12 -20.32 6.04
N LEU A 360 -19.43 -20.16 4.88
CA LEU A 360 -18.60 -18.98 4.59
C LEU A 360 -19.43 -17.70 4.52
N GLY A 361 -20.66 -17.75 4.00
CA GLY A 361 -21.55 -16.59 3.95
C GLY A 361 -21.94 -16.08 5.35
N THR A 362 -22.13 -16.96 6.33
CA THR A 362 -22.36 -16.56 7.72
C THR A 362 -21.11 -15.98 8.35
N GLU A 363 -19.95 -16.57 8.08
CA GLU A 363 -18.66 -16.13 8.62
C GLU A 363 -18.26 -14.75 8.09
N MET A 364 -18.37 -14.48 6.79
CA MET A 364 -18.03 -13.17 6.23
C MET A 364 -19.00 -12.07 6.69
N ARG A 365 -20.30 -12.38 6.84
CA ARG A 365 -21.29 -11.44 7.38
C ARG A 365 -21.01 -11.15 8.87
N ALA A 366 -20.66 -12.18 9.67
CA ALA A 366 -20.26 -12.00 11.06
C ALA A 366 -19.02 -11.12 11.20
N ALA A 367 -18.03 -11.29 10.30
CA ALA A 367 -16.82 -10.50 10.27
C ALA A 367 -17.10 -9.00 10.07
N VAL A 368 -17.92 -8.65 9.07
CA VAL A 368 -18.23 -7.25 8.79
C VAL A 368 -19.15 -6.61 9.84
N LEU A 369 -20.02 -7.40 10.46
CA LEU A 369 -20.84 -6.92 11.58
C LEU A 369 -20.00 -6.66 12.84
N HIS A 370 -19.02 -7.51 13.12
CA HIS A 370 -18.05 -7.25 14.19
C HIS A 370 -17.27 -5.94 13.93
N PHE A 371 -16.78 -5.75 12.70
CA PHE A 371 -16.14 -4.50 12.30
C PHE A 371 -17.07 -3.29 12.49
N ALA A 372 -18.35 -3.39 12.10
CA ALA A 372 -19.32 -2.31 12.28
C ALA A 372 -19.59 -1.99 13.76
N PHE A 373 -19.88 -3.02 14.57
CA PHE A 373 -20.33 -2.81 15.97
C PHE A 373 -19.16 -2.53 16.92
N GLU A 374 -18.07 -3.29 16.82
CA GLU A 374 -16.92 -3.17 17.73
C GLU A 374 -15.84 -2.19 17.19
N GLY A 375 -15.69 -2.11 15.87
CA GLY A 375 -14.70 -1.24 15.22
C GLY A 375 -15.20 0.18 15.03
N LEU A 376 -16.38 0.36 14.42
CA LEU A 376 -16.94 1.67 14.08
C LEU A 376 -17.97 2.18 15.09
N ASN A 377 -18.34 1.40 16.10
CA ASN A 377 -19.38 1.73 17.07
C ASN A 377 -20.75 2.01 16.42
N ALA A 378 -21.12 1.22 15.41
CA ALA A 378 -22.47 1.22 14.86
C ALA A 378 -23.50 0.74 15.90
N HIS A 379 -24.73 1.21 15.79
CA HIS A 379 -25.84 0.76 16.64
C HIS A 379 -26.75 -0.23 15.93
N GLU A 380 -26.84 -0.10 14.60
CA GLU A 380 -27.74 -0.89 13.77
C GLU A 380 -27.06 -1.32 12.46
N ALA A 381 -27.45 -2.49 11.97
CA ALA A 381 -27.08 -2.98 10.65
C ALA A 381 -28.34 -3.38 9.88
N ALA A 382 -28.57 -2.73 8.73
CA ALA A 382 -29.63 -3.09 7.81
C ALA A 382 -29.13 -4.15 6.81
N SER A 383 -30.03 -4.94 6.31
CA SER A 383 -29.84 -5.87 5.21
C SER A 383 -31.19 -6.19 4.58
N GLY A 384 -31.21 -7.04 3.56
CA GLY A 384 -32.45 -7.53 3.00
C GLY A 384 -32.25 -8.77 2.15
N TYR A 385 -33.35 -9.29 1.63
CA TYR A 385 -33.34 -10.38 0.66
C TYR A 385 -34.59 -10.35 -0.20
N ILE A 386 -34.49 -10.81 -1.42
CA ILE A 386 -35.62 -11.01 -2.33
C ILE A 386 -36.26 -12.38 -2.05
N ALA A 387 -37.57 -12.48 -2.15
CA ALA A 387 -38.43 -13.56 -1.65
C ALA A 387 -37.95 -14.99 -1.89
N ASP A 388 -37.25 -15.29 -2.98
CA ASP A 388 -36.81 -16.65 -3.31
C ASP A 388 -35.34 -16.94 -2.91
N ASN A 389 -34.80 -16.20 -1.92
CA ASN A 389 -33.43 -16.40 -1.42
C ASN A 389 -33.39 -16.92 0.05
N PRO A 390 -33.75 -18.19 0.31
CA PRO A 390 -33.76 -18.74 1.65
C PRO A 390 -32.36 -18.84 2.28
N GLN A 391 -31.28 -18.87 1.47
CA GLN A 391 -29.93 -18.88 1.98
C GLN A 391 -29.57 -17.57 2.66
N SER A 392 -29.90 -16.41 2.07
CA SER A 392 -29.69 -15.10 2.67
C SER A 392 -30.48 -14.95 3.99
N LEU A 393 -31.74 -15.36 3.99
CA LEU A 393 -32.55 -15.38 5.21
C LEU A 393 -31.93 -16.27 6.29
N GLY A 394 -31.42 -17.45 5.93
CA GLY A 394 -30.77 -18.38 6.85
C GLY A 394 -29.52 -17.78 7.52
N VAL A 395 -28.69 -17.04 6.77
CA VAL A 395 -27.54 -16.30 7.30
C VAL A 395 -28.00 -15.22 8.27
N SER A 396 -28.98 -14.40 7.88
CA SER A 396 -29.46 -13.27 8.64
C SER A 396 -30.09 -13.71 9.99
N ARG A 397 -30.90 -14.76 9.99
CA ARG A 397 -31.52 -15.31 11.22
C ARG A 397 -30.48 -15.81 12.22
N LYS A 398 -29.41 -16.48 11.75
CA LYS A 398 -28.33 -16.99 12.63
C LYS A 398 -27.61 -15.87 13.36
N LEU A 399 -27.52 -14.68 12.76
CA LEU A 399 -26.82 -13.53 13.31
C LEU A 399 -27.70 -12.61 14.15
N GLY A 400 -29.02 -12.85 14.19
CA GLY A 400 -29.96 -12.13 15.04
C GLY A 400 -30.77 -11.03 14.35
N TYR A 401 -30.80 -10.99 13.01
CA TYR A 401 -31.63 -10.03 12.28
C TYR A 401 -33.14 -10.31 12.47
N GLU A 402 -33.90 -9.22 12.54
CA GLU A 402 -35.36 -9.21 12.61
C GLU A 402 -35.92 -8.64 11.30
N VAL A 403 -37.10 -9.11 10.89
CA VAL A 403 -37.87 -8.53 9.78
C VAL A 403 -38.54 -7.25 10.25
N VAL A 404 -38.34 -6.16 9.53
CA VAL A 404 -38.89 -4.82 9.89
C VAL A 404 -39.82 -4.25 8.84
N GLY A 405 -39.85 -4.85 7.63
CA GLY A 405 -40.73 -4.40 6.56
C GLY A 405 -40.55 -5.21 5.28
N SER A 406 -41.26 -4.80 4.24
CA SER A 406 -41.01 -5.24 2.86
C SER A 406 -41.43 -4.16 1.87
N HIS A 407 -40.89 -4.21 0.69
CA HIS A 407 -41.24 -3.35 -0.46
C HIS A 407 -41.00 -4.09 -1.78
N ASP A 408 -41.57 -3.57 -2.86
CA ASP A 408 -41.40 -4.15 -4.19
C ASP A 408 -40.13 -3.60 -4.86
N VAL A 409 -39.36 -4.49 -5.50
CA VAL A 409 -38.24 -4.18 -6.37
C VAL A 409 -38.46 -4.84 -7.74
N SER A 410 -37.83 -4.34 -8.80
CA SER A 410 -38.04 -4.87 -10.16
C SER A 410 -36.73 -5.01 -10.91
N PRO A 411 -35.80 -5.88 -10.49
CA PRO A 411 -34.48 -5.98 -11.07
C PRO A 411 -34.47 -6.38 -12.57
N ARG A 412 -35.46 -7.14 -13.02
CA ARG A 412 -35.67 -7.55 -14.41
C ARG A 412 -36.99 -7.02 -15.01
N GLY A 413 -37.56 -5.95 -14.42
CA GLY A 413 -38.83 -5.38 -14.86
C GLY A 413 -40.08 -6.02 -14.25
N GLU A 414 -39.99 -7.22 -13.66
CA GLU A 414 -41.09 -7.86 -12.92
C GLU A 414 -40.98 -7.56 -11.45
N PRO A 415 -42.09 -7.24 -10.77
CA PRO A 415 -42.09 -6.94 -9.34
C PRO A 415 -41.76 -8.18 -8.50
N LEU A 416 -40.84 -8.04 -7.57
CA LEU A 416 -40.44 -9.04 -6.59
C LEU A 416 -40.49 -8.40 -5.20
N GLU A 417 -40.96 -9.14 -4.21
CA GLU A 417 -40.96 -8.65 -2.83
C GLU A 417 -39.54 -8.71 -2.24
N HIS A 418 -39.05 -7.54 -1.79
CA HIS A 418 -37.83 -7.40 -1.00
C HIS A 418 -38.21 -7.29 0.47
N THR A 419 -37.65 -8.18 1.31
CA THR A 419 -37.88 -8.16 2.75
C THR A 419 -36.73 -7.40 3.44
N ASP A 420 -37.11 -6.37 4.21
CA ASP A 420 -36.18 -5.54 4.98
C ASP A 420 -35.84 -6.17 6.32
N LEU A 421 -34.55 -6.19 6.61
CA LEU A 421 -33.98 -6.76 7.84
C LEU A 421 -33.22 -5.70 8.63
N LEU A 422 -33.33 -5.75 9.96
CA LEU A 422 -32.57 -4.92 10.88
C LEU A 422 -31.95 -5.77 11.98
N LEU A 423 -30.70 -5.49 12.29
CA LEU A 423 -29.99 -6.06 13.42
C LEU A 423 -29.55 -4.92 14.36
N ARG A 424 -29.94 -5.00 15.64
CA ARG A 424 -29.40 -4.12 16.68
C ARG A 424 -28.15 -4.73 17.29
N ARG A 425 -27.20 -3.89 17.71
CA ARG A 425 -25.93 -4.33 18.29
C ARG A 425 -26.15 -5.32 19.46
N GLU A 426 -27.09 -5.07 20.35
CA GLU A 426 -27.40 -5.94 21.49
C GLU A 426 -27.97 -7.31 21.10
N SER A 427 -28.53 -7.44 19.90
CA SER A 427 -29.04 -8.69 19.33
C SER A 427 -28.03 -9.48 18.55
N PHE A 428 -26.88 -8.88 18.20
CA PHE A 428 -25.83 -9.55 17.44
C PHE A 428 -25.26 -10.74 18.20
N ARG A 429 -25.22 -11.90 17.56
CA ARG A 429 -24.68 -13.14 18.10
C ARG A 429 -23.78 -13.81 17.08
N THR A 430 -22.57 -14.14 17.50
CA THR A 430 -21.60 -14.93 16.70
C THR A 430 -20.58 -15.61 17.61
N ASP A 431 -20.18 -16.82 17.24
CA ASP A 431 -19.04 -17.51 17.86
C ASP A 431 -17.79 -17.43 16.95
N VAL A 432 -17.86 -16.66 15.85
CA VAL A 432 -16.72 -16.49 14.93
C VAL A 432 -15.74 -15.50 15.56
N PRO A 433 -14.50 -15.93 15.83
CA PRO A 433 -13.45 -14.98 16.23
C PRO A 433 -13.13 -14.05 15.06
N VAL A 434 -13.03 -12.75 15.32
CA VAL A 434 -12.75 -11.72 14.31
C VAL A 434 -11.61 -10.84 14.79
N GLU A 435 -10.63 -10.65 13.94
CA GLU A 435 -9.53 -9.70 14.12
C GLU A 435 -9.66 -8.58 13.07
N VAL A 436 -9.61 -7.32 13.50
CA VAL A 436 -9.62 -6.15 12.61
C VAL A 436 -8.24 -5.49 12.67
N VAL A 437 -7.52 -5.49 11.55
CA VAL A 437 -6.16 -4.95 11.44
C VAL A 437 -6.20 -3.65 10.63
N GLY A 438 -5.40 -2.67 11.02
CA GLY A 438 -5.23 -1.41 10.29
C GLY A 438 -6.34 -0.37 10.52
N LEU A 439 -7.31 -0.62 11.41
CA LEU A 439 -8.46 0.27 11.59
C LEU A 439 -8.17 1.61 12.29
N PRO A 440 -7.39 1.71 13.39
CA PRO A 440 -7.29 2.96 14.16
C PRO A 440 -6.97 4.21 13.34
N PRO A 441 -5.99 4.20 12.41
CA PRO A 441 -5.70 5.37 11.58
C PRO A 441 -6.77 5.65 10.51
N LEU A 442 -7.71 4.72 10.29
CA LEU A 442 -8.75 4.83 9.27
C LEU A 442 -10.10 5.34 9.80
N LEU A 443 -10.27 5.45 11.13
CA LEU A 443 -11.55 5.90 11.73
C LEU A 443 -12.08 7.22 11.12
N PRO A 444 -11.23 8.24 10.81
CA PRO A 444 -11.70 9.45 10.15
C PRO A 444 -12.29 9.23 8.75
N GLN A 445 -11.94 8.12 8.09
CA GLN A 445 -12.49 7.76 6.77
C GLN A 445 -13.96 7.31 6.87
N PHE A 446 -14.45 6.98 8.06
CA PHE A 446 -15.79 6.46 8.31
C PHE A 446 -16.68 7.43 9.09
N ASP A 447 -16.21 8.64 9.42
CA ASP A 447 -16.87 9.54 10.38
C ASP A 447 -17.17 8.83 11.71
N ALA A 448 -16.29 7.94 12.16
CA ALA A 448 -16.47 7.03 13.28
C ALA A 448 -15.77 7.50 14.57
#